data_896998c823fe03869f78b70f7e0c37b4
#
_entry.id   896998c823fe03869f78b70f7e0c37b4
#
_cell.length_a   1.000
_cell.length_b   1.000
_cell.length_c   1.000
_cell.angle_alpha   90.00
_cell.angle_beta   90.00
_cell.angle_gamma   90.00
#
_symmetry.space_group_name_H-M   'P 1'
#
loop_
_entity.id
_entity.type
_entity.pdbx_description
1 polymer ?
#
loop_
_entity_poly.entity_id
_entity_poly.type
_entity_poly.pdbx_seq_one_letter_code
_entity_poly.pdbx_strand_id
1 'polypeptide(L)'
;MFDGDIVLPGETVTAYKESSVPYGSTCESESRLCGSTGLTGTAQYSSCSVGAPSSCLHKGITIPHGQAISAYAKSTVPYGQSCSPVSLSCSNGDLSPNPSATPYTSCAVDAPAAWTYKDGNLAHGQIIMAYTKSSVPYG
;
A
#
# COMPACT_ATOMS: atom_id res chain seq x y z
N MET A 1 9.90 -45.16 11.25
CA MET A 1 10.76 -44.01 10.92
C MET A 1 9.90 -42.96 10.25
N PHE A 2 10.03 -41.73 10.71
CA PHE A 2 9.31 -40.58 10.15
C PHE A 2 10.26 -39.39 9.99
N ASP A 3 10.44 -38.92 8.77
CA ASP A 3 11.36 -37.82 8.41
C ASP A 3 12.82 -38.01 8.91
N GLY A 4 13.29 -39.29 8.87
CA GLY A 4 14.61 -39.65 9.33
C GLY A 4 14.71 -40.03 10.82
N ASP A 5 13.69 -39.77 11.62
CA ASP A 5 13.64 -40.11 13.03
C ASP A 5 13.02 -41.50 13.29
N ILE A 6 13.54 -42.20 14.27
CA ILE A 6 13.00 -43.47 14.71
C ILE A 6 11.81 -43.19 15.64
N VAL A 7 10.63 -43.72 15.28
CA VAL A 7 9.44 -43.67 16.13
C VAL A 7 9.17 -45.06 16.67
N LEU A 8 9.16 -45.20 17.99
CA LEU A 8 8.98 -46.48 18.67
C LEU A 8 7.49 -46.90 18.70
N PRO A 9 7.19 -48.20 18.77
CA PRO A 9 5.82 -48.66 18.91
C PRO A 9 5.13 -48.05 20.14
N GLY A 10 3.93 -47.48 19.93
CA GLY A 10 3.17 -46.78 20.95
C GLY A 10 3.45 -45.28 21.06
N GLU A 11 4.48 -44.80 20.38
CA GLU A 11 4.75 -43.36 20.31
C GLU A 11 3.90 -42.66 19.23
N THR A 12 3.65 -41.37 19.43
CA THR A 12 2.96 -40.52 18.47
C THR A 12 3.89 -39.44 17.97
N VAL A 13 3.75 -39.08 16.69
CA VAL A 13 4.39 -37.94 16.07
C VAL A 13 3.34 -36.98 15.49
N THR A 14 3.62 -35.70 15.55
CA THR A 14 2.83 -34.74 14.83
C THR A 14 3.30 -34.63 13.40
N ALA A 15 2.40 -34.80 12.46
CA ALA A 15 2.68 -34.65 11.04
C ALA A 15 1.71 -33.67 10.40
N TYR A 16 2.12 -33.06 9.31
CA TYR A 16 1.34 -32.06 8.58
C TYR A 16 0.98 -32.59 7.19
N LYS A 17 -0.19 -32.19 6.69
CA LYS A 17 -0.65 -32.57 5.36
C LYS A 17 0.18 -31.93 4.27
N GLU A 18 0.68 -30.71 4.52
CA GLU A 18 1.48 -29.90 3.59
C GLU A 18 2.74 -29.38 4.29
N SER A 19 3.81 -29.22 3.54
CA SER A 19 5.07 -28.63 4.05
C SER A 19 5.01 -27.12 4.14
N SER A 20 4.11 -26.48 3.37
CA SER A 20 3.87 -25.05 3.42
C SER A 20 2.45 -24.72 2.96
N VAL A 21 1.91 -23.65 3.49
CA VAL A 21 0.60 -23.12 3.10
C VAL A 21 0.74 -21.62 2.82
N PRO A 22 -0.13 -21.04 1.93
CA PRO A 22 -0.12 -19.61 1.64
C PRO A 22 -0.42 -18.75 2.88
N TYR A 23 -0.02 -17.48 2.84
CA TYR A 23 -0.40 -16.51 3.87
C TYR A 23 -1.92 -16.47 4.04
N GLY A 24 -2.38 -16.47 5.29
CA GLY A 24 -3.80 -16.51 5.66
C GLY A 24 -4.38 -17.92 5.78
N SER A 25 -3.65 -18.95 5.36
CA SER A 25 -4.02 -20.35 5.57
C SER A 25 -3.38 -20.91 6.84
N THR A 26 -3.93 -22.02 7.33
CA THR A 26 -3.44 -22.68 8.56
C THR A 26 -2.86 -24.04 8.19
N CYS A 27 -1.70 -24.37 8.79
CA CYS A 27 -1.11 -25.70 8.67
C CYS A 27 -1.99 -26.74 9.40
N GLU A 28 -2.50 -27.71 8.65
CA GLU A 28 -3.29 -28.81 9.22
C GLU A 28 -2.35 -29.92 9.71
N SER A 29 -2.44 -30.24 11.00
CA SER A 29 -1.65 -31.30 11.63
C SER A 29 -2.50 -32.54 11.92
N GLU A 30 -1.83 -33.67 11.95
CA GLU A 30 -2.37 -34.98 12.30
C GLU A 30 -1.42 -35.64 13.30
N SER A 31 -1.96 -36.23 14.36
CA SER A 31 -1.19 -37.07 15.28
C SER A 31 -1.17 -38.49 14.72
N ARG A 32 0.05 -38.98 14.40
CA ARG A 32 0.23 -40.31 13.83
C ARG A 32 0.83 -41.22 14.91
N LEU A 33 0.15 -42.37 15.15
CA LEU A 33 0.60 -43.38 16.11
C LEU A 33 1.42 -44.44 15.42
N CYS A 34 2.57 -44.82 16.02
CA CYS A 34 3.33 -45.96 15.58
C CYS A 34 2.70 -47.24 16.12
N GLY A 35 2.02 -47.96 15.25
CA GLY A 35 1.42 -49.27 15.55
C GLY A 35 2.30 -50.42 15.09
N SER A 36 1.79 -51.66 15.23
CA SER A 36 2.47 -52.87 14.82
C SER A 36 2.72 -53.00 13.31
N THR A 37 1.95 -52.31 12.49
CA THR A 37 2.02 -52.33 11.03
C THR A 37 2.60 -51.02 10.44
N GLY A 38 3.00 -50.08 11.27
CA GLY A 38 3.56 -48.80 10.88
C GLY A 38 2.83 -47.62 11.46
N LEU A 39 3.11 -46.41 10.94
CA LEU A 39 2.44 -45.18 11.36
C LEU A 39 1.01 -45.07 10.80
N THR A 40 0.07 -44.78 11.68
CA THR A 40 -1.31 -44.44 11.28
C THR A 40 -1.37 -43.11 10.59
N GLY A 41 -2.50 -42.83 9.88
CA GLY A 41 -2.72 -41.53 9.25
C GLY A 41 -2.00 -41.37 7.91
N THR A 42 -2.18 -40.18 7.31
CA THR A 42 -1.72 -39.89 5.94
C THR A 42 -0.82 -38.65 5.81
N ALA A 43 -0.73 -37.81 6.84
CA ALA A 43 0.12 -36.63 6.83
C ALA A 43 1.61 -37.01 6.71
N GLN A 44 2.36 -36.35 5.84
CA GLN A 44 3.69 -36.79 5.41
C GLN A 44 4.85 -35.89 5.86
N TYR A 45 4.54 -34.65 6.28
CA TYR A 45 5.57 -33.65 6.58
C TYR A 45 5.76 -33.49 8.07
N SER A 46 7.01 -33.42 8.52
CA SER A 46 7.37 -33.18 9.93
C SER A 46 7.19 -31.74 10.37
N SER A 47 7.13 -30.82 9.40
CA SER A 47 6.94 -29.40 9.65
C SER A 47 6.07 -28.76 8.57
N CYS A 48 5.47 -27.64 8.91
CA CYS A 48 4.70 -26.83 7.97
C CYS A 48 4.97 -25.35 8.25
N SER A 49 5.18 -24.58 7.21
CA SER A 49 5.36 -23.13 7.30
C SER A 49 4.24 -22.38 6.62
N VAL A 50 3.87 -21.22 7.17
CA VAL A 50 2.93 -20.29 6.54
C VAL A 50 3.74 -19.30 5.72
N GLY A 51 3.35 -19.12 4.45
CA GLY A 51 4.00 -18.19 3.53
C GLY A 51 3.90 -16.73 4.02
N ALA A 52 4.88 -15.92 3.62
CA ALA A 52 4.85 -14.49 3.90
C ALA A 52 3.78 -13.79 3.06
N PRO A 53 3.16 -12.70 3.57
CA PRO A 53 2.24 -11.90 2.78
C PRO A 53 2.95 -11.18 1.64
N SER A 54 2.24 -10.97 0.53
CA SER A 54 2.76 -10.24 -0.62
C SER A 54 2.69 -8.73 -0.39
N SER A 55 3.71 -8.02 -0.87
CA SER A 55 3.69 -6.55 -0.96
C SER A 55 2.87 -6.10 -2.16
N CYS A 56 2.45 -4.84 -2.15
CA CYS A 56 1.74 -4.18 -3.22
C CYS A 56 2.66 -3.25 -4.00
N LEU A 57 2.30 -2.96 -5.25
CA LEU A 57 3.01 -2.01 -6.10
C LEU A 57 2.05 -0.91 -6.54
N HIS A 58 2.42 0.36 -6.30
CA HIS A 58 1.70 1.52 -6.80
C HIS A 58 2.66 2.51 -7.44
N LYS A 59 2.54 2.70 -8.77
CA LYS A 59 3.38 3.64 -9.54
C LYS A 59 4.89 3.48 -9.27
N GLY A 60 5.39 2.24 -9.21
CA GLY A 60 6.79 1.92 -8.94
C GLY A 60 7.19 1.93 -7.47
N ILE A 61 6.28 2.28 -6.56
CA ILE A 61 6.52 2.24 -5.11
C ILE A 61 6.05 0.89 -4.56
N THR A 62 6.94 0.17 -3.90
CA THR A 62 6.61 -1.07 -3.19
C THR A 62 6.08 -0.74 -1.80
N ILE A 63 4.89 -1.23 -1.50
CA ILE A 63 4.21 -1.02 -0.22
C ILE A 63 4.14 -2.38 0.48
N PRO A 64 4.85 -2.58 1.60
CA PRO A 64 4.77 -3.82 2.36
C PRO A 64 3.36 -4.10 2.86
N HIS A 65 3.05 -5.38 3.07
CA HIS A 65 1.80 -5.78 3.73
C HIS A 65 1.59 -5.05 5.06
N GLY A 66 0.40 -4.54 5.28
CA GLY A 66 0.05 -3.80 6.50
C GLY A 66 0.47 -2.32 6.50
N GLN A 67 1.18 -1.87 5.45
CA GLN A 67 1.57 -0.47 5.29
C GLN A 67 0.63 0.28 4.36
N ALA A 68 0.68 1.61 4.43
CA ALA A 68 -0.13 2.48 3.58
C ALA A 68 0.69 3.67 3.06
N ILE A 69 0.28 4.20 1.90
CA ILE A 69 0.82 5.43 1.32
C ILE A 69 -0.32 6.40 1.03
N SER A 70 0.03 7.68 0.91
CA SER A 70 -0.89 8.70 0.40
C SER A 70 -0.87 8.71 -1.12
N ALA A 71 -2.06 8.72 -1.72
CA ALA A 71 -2.25 8.85 -3.15
C ALA A 71 -3.31 9.91 -3.45
N TYR A 72 -3.34 10.43 -4.68
CA TYR A 72 -4.17 11.56 -5.05
C TYR A 72 -4.93 11.28 -6.35
N ALA A 73 -6.16 11.80 -6.43
CA ALA A 73 -6.97 11.72 -7.65
C ALA A 73 -6.46 12.68 -8.75
N LYS A 74 -5.73 13.74 -8.36
CA LYS A 74 -5.18 14.74 -9.28
C LYS A 74 -3.72 15.03 -8.95
N SER A 75 -2.92 15.31 -9.95
CA SER A 75 -1.52 15.73 -9.79
C SER A 75 -1.37 17.20 -9.43
N THR A 76 -2.35 18.03 -9.83
CA THR A 76 -2.41 19.46 -9.50
C THR A 76 -3.84 19.88 -9.21
N VAL A 77 -3.99 20.91 -8.40
CA VAL A 77 -5.26 21.62 -8.15
C VAL A 77 -5.06 23.13 -8.31
N PRO A 78 -6.07 23.88 -8.75
CA PRO A 78 -5.99 25.34 -8.89
C PRO A 78 -5.65 26.02 -7.57
N TYR A 79 -5.06 27.23 -7.67
CA TYR A 79 -4.84 28.11 -6.52
C TYR A 79 -6.14 28.31 -5.72
N GLY A 80 -6.05 28.22 -4.41
CA GLY A 80 -7.19 28.32 -3.50
C GLY A 80 -7.91 27.00 -3.21
N GLN A 81 -7.54 25.91 -3.92
CA GLN A 81 -7.98 24.56 -3.63
C GLN A 81 -6.90 23.78 -2.88
N SER A 82 -7.30 22.68 -2.25
CA SER A 82 -6.39 21.81 -1.50
C SER A 82 -6.29 20.44 -2.14
N CYS A 83 -5.10 19.85 -2.10
CA CYS A 83 -4.90 18.46 -2.43
C CYS A 83 -5.48 17.56 -1.33
N SER A 84 -6.36 16.64 -1.71
CA SER A 84 -6.97 15.69 -0.78
C SER A 84 -6.31 14.32 -0.95
N PRO A 85 -5.48 13.88 0.01
CA PRO A 85 -4.88 12.56 -0.04
C PRO A 85 -5.89 11.47 0.30
N VAL A 86 -5.72 10.31 -0.34
CA VAL A 86 -6.40 9.06 0.00
C VAL A 86 -5.32 8.09 0.48
N SER A 87 -5.53 7.45 1.62
CA SER A 87 -4.64 6.43 2.14
C SER A 87 -4.90 5.11 1.42
N LEU A 88 -3.91 4.63 0.64
CA LEU A 88 -3.94 3.30 0.04
C LEU A 88 -3.20 2.33 0.96
N SER A 89 -3.90 1.36 1.51
CA SER A 89 -3.32 0.31 2.35
C SER A 89 -3.09 -0.98 1.57
N CYS A 90 -2.00 -1.67 1.87
CA CYS A 90 -1.64 -2.94 1.25
C CYS A 90 -2.04 -4.12 2.14
N SER A 91 -2.78 -5.06 1.57
CA SER A 91 -3.12 -6.33 2.22
C SER A 91 -2.85 -7.49 1.28
N ASN A 92 -1.74 -8.21 1.50
CA ASN A 92 -1.37 -9.41 0.76
C ASN A 92 -1.43 -9.25 -0.78
N GLY A 93 -0.85 -8.16 -1.29
CA GLY A 93 -0.80 -7.86 -2.72
C GLY A 93 -1.94 -7.00 -3.24
N ASP A 94 -2.99 -6.79 -2.44
CA ASP A 94 -4.15 -5.97 -2.82
C ASP A 94 -4.10 -4.58 -2.18
N LEU A 95 -4.34 -3.56 -2.99
CA LEU A 95 -4.46 -2.17 -2.54
C LEU A 95 -5.92 -1.79 -2.32
N SER A 96 -6.20 -1.17 -1.19
CA SER A 96 -7.53 -0.67 -0.84
C SER A 96 -7.44 0.77 -0.29
N PRO A 97 -8.32 1.67 -0.70
CA PRO A 97 -9.34 1.58 -1.76
C PRO A 97 -8.74 1.41 -3.15
N ASN A 98 -9.57 1.25 -4.18
CA ASN A 98 -9.13 0.99 -5.54
C ASN A 98 -8.10 2.04 -6.01
N PRO A 99 -6.85 1.64 -6.33
CA PRO A 99 -5.79 2.57 -6.70
C PRO A 99 -6.02 3.28 -8.05
N SER A 100 -6.93 2.79 -8.89
CA SER A 100 -7.27 3.44 -10.17
C SER A 100 -7.94 4.81 -9.97
N ALA A 101 -8.59 5.04 -8.84
CA ALA A 101 -9.20 6.33 -8.49
C ALA A 101 -8.17 7.38 -8.04
N THR A 102 -6.96 6.95 -7.67
CA THR A 102 -5.89 7.80 -7.16
C THR A 102 -4.57 7.51 -7.86
N PRO A 103 -4.46 7.85 -9.16
CA PRO A 103 -3.31 7.46 -9.98
C PRO A 103 -2.02 8.24 -9.70
N TYR A 104 -2.04 9.24 -8.81
CA TYR A 104 -0.90 10.10 -8.53
C TYR A 104 -0.35 9.89 -7.12
N THR A 105 0.97 9.92 -6.98
CA THR A 105 1.69 9.80 -5.70
C THR A 105 1.98 11.16 -5.06
N SER A 106 1.73 12.23 -5.78
CA SER A 106 1.89 13.61 -5.30
C SER A 106 0.83 14.51 -5.92
N CYS A 107 0.57 15.63 -5.27
CA CYS A 107 -0.32 16.68 -5.74
C CYS A 107 0.27 18.03 -5.37
N ALA A 108 0.19 18.99 -6.30
CA ALA A 108 0.64 20.36 -6.10
C ALA A 108 -0.50 21.35 -6.27
N VAL A 109 -0.45 22.46 -5.55
CA VAL A 109 -1.36 23.57 -5.75
C VAL A 109 -0.73 24.54 -6.75
N ASP A 110 -1.46 24.89 -7.80
CA ASP A 110 -0.99 25.84 -8.81
C ASP A 110 -0.72 27.20 -8.19
N ALA A 111 0.28 27.90 -8.73
CA ALA A 111 0.55 29.27 -8.32
C ALA A 111 -0.61 30.20 -8.70
N PRO A 112 -0.87 31.26 -7.91
CA PRO A 112 -1.87 32.26 -8.28
C PRO A 112 -1.49 32.96 -9.58
N ALA A 113 -2.50 33.28 -10.39
CA ALA A 113 -2.28 33.99 -11.64
C ALA A 113 -1.74 35.42 -11.37
N ALA A 114 -0.80 35.84 -12.21
CA ALA A 114 -0.38 37.24 -12.27
C ALA A 114 -1.28 38.02 -13.24
N TRP A 115 -1.38 39.31 -13.02
CA TRP A 115 -2.13 40.24 -13.87
C TRP A 115 -1.16 41.20 -14.57
N THR A 116 -1.48 41.58 -15.80
CA THR A 116 -0.72 42.59 -16.51
C THR A 116 -1.46 43.95 -16.43
N TYR A 117 -0.75 44.98 -16.00
CA TYR A 117 -1.22 46.32 -16.00
C TYR A 117 -0.18 47.26 -16.63
N LYS A 118 -0.49 47.87 -17.75
CA LYS A 118 0.35 48.82 -18.50
C LYS A 118 1.80 48.27 -18.65
N ASP A 119 1.90 47.09 -19.29
CA ASP A 119 3.14 46.40 -19.60
C ASP A 119 3.96 45.93 -18.37
N GLY A 120 3.39 46.02 -17.16
CA GLY A 120 3.98 45.47 -15.93
C GLY A 120 3.16 44.29 -15.39
N ASN A 121 3.85 43.31 -14.86
CA ASN A 121 3.23 42.17 -14.20
C ASN A 121 2.93 42.50 -12.73
N LEU A 122 1.70 42.22 -12.31
CA LEU A 122 1.24 42.36 -10.94
C LEU A 122 1.08 40.95 -10.34
N ALA A 123 1.93 40.58 -9.40
CA ALA A 123 1.85 39.31 -8.73
C ALA A 123 0.65 39.26 -7.78
N HIS A 124 0.19 38.04 -7.50
CA HIS A 124 -0.90 37.83 -6.53
C HIS A 124 -0.57 38.47 -5.17
N GLY A 125 -1.51 39.21 -4.63
CA GLY A 125 -1.36 39.92 -3.36
C GLY A 125 -0.65 41.28 -3.45
N GLN A 126 -0.14 41.66 -4.62
CA GLN A 126 0.40 43.01 -4.83
C GLN A 126 -0.68 44.03 -5.10
N ILE A 127 -0.44 45.27 -4.66
CA ILE A 127 -1.32 46.39 -4.86
C ILE A 127 -0.53 47.50 -5.58
N ILE A 128 -1.14 48.08 -6.60
CA ILE A 128 -0.58 49.25 -7.29
C ILE A 128 -1.53 50.44 -7.20
N MET A 129 -0.93 51.61 -7.27
CA MET A 129 -1.69 52.85 -7.36
C MET A 129 -2.04 53.11 -8.81
N ALA A 130 -3.34 53.26 -9.08
CA ALA A 130 -3.84 53.64 -10.40
C ALA A 130 -4.66 54.94 -10.31
N TYR A 131 -4.55 55.78 -11.32
CA TYR A 131 -5.22 57.03 -11.37
C TYR A 131 -6.25 57.07 -12.51
N THR A 132 -7.34 57.73 -12.28
CA THR A 132 -8.40 57.89 -13.31
C THR A 132 -7.96 58.84 -14.44
N LYS A 133 -6.98 59.72 -14.18
CA LYS A 133 -6.42 60.64 -15.16
C LYS A 133 -4.89 60.59 -15.09
N SER A 134 -4.24 60.69 -16.23
CA SER A 134 -2.78 60.73 -16.34
C SER A 134 -2.19 62.05 -15.86
N SER A 135 -2.98 63.13 -15.86
CA SER A 135 -2.63 64.44 -15.34
C SER A 135 -3.86 65.15 -14.80
N VAL A 136 -3.66 66.04 -13.87
CA VAL A 136 -4.69 66.95 -13.37
C VAL A 136 -4.36 68.39 -13.73
N PRO A 137 -5.38 69.24 -14.05
CA PRO A 137 -5.11 70.67 -14.32
C PRO A 137 -4.50 71.37 -13.13
N TYR A 138 -3.60 72.32 -13.41
CA TYR A 138 -3.02 73.20 -12.40
C TYR A 138 -4.05 74.25 -12.00
N GLY A 139 -4.25 74.45 -10.70
CA GLY A 139 -5.17 75.48 -10.20
C GLY A 139 -5.75 75.18 -8.85
#